data_2bc4e274d771f96a9aa7d473c1c58d7a
#
_entry.id   2bc4e274d771f96a9aa7d473c1c58d7a
#
_cell.length_a   1.000
_cell.length_b   1.000
_cell.length_c   1.000
_cell.angle_alpha   90.00
_cell.angle_beta   90.00
_cell.angle_gamma   90.00
#
_symmetry.space_group_name_H-M   'P 1'
#
loop_
_entity.id
_entity.type
_entity.pdbx_description
1 polymer ?
#
loop_
_entity_poly.entity_id
_entity_poly.type
_entity_poly.pdbx_seq_one_letter_code
_entity_poly.pdbx_strand_id
1 'polypeptide(L)'
;MADLVVTAAQVARAHDNAEIFNGLAAETITAGQAVYMSSAGTYGIADANVVGKQQARGLALEGAAAGQAFSFIKRGPVAGFTIPQAYDARLFLSDTAGALADAAGTLSVPCGRVMALSDSAKTKVVYADFVWADQF
;
A
#
# COMPACT_ATOMS: atom_id res chain seq x y z
N MET A 1 -9.15 -10.79 -10.77
CA MET A 1 -8.47 -9.88 -9.81
C MET A 1 -9.40 -8.73 -9.49
N ALA A 2 -9.63 -8.47 -8.21
CA ALA A 2 -10.48 -7.38 -7.76
C ALA A 2 -9.64 -6.39 -6.95
N ASP A 3 -9.56 -5.14 -7.43
CA ASP A 3 -8.85 -4.08 -6.72
C ASP A 3 -9.65 -3.62 -5.51
N LEU A 4 -8.97 -3.28 -4.43
CA LEU A 4 -9.60 -2.62 -3.29
C LEU A 4 -9.91 -1.17 -3.66
N VAL A 5 -11.07 -0.71 -3.23
CA VAL A 5 -11.44 0.71 -3.37
C VAL A 5 -10.83 1.48 -2.21
N VAL A 6 -10.14 2.57 -2.51
CA VAL A 6 -9.54 3.44 -1.50
C VAL A 6 -10.25 4.79 -1.48
N THR A 7 -10.51 5.29 -0.26
CA THR A 7 -11.00 6.65 -0.03
C THR A 7 -9.83 7.47 0.51
N ALA A 8 -9.16 8.20 -0.36
CA ALA A 8 -7.89 8.86 -0.05
C ALA A 8 -7.97 9.77 1.19
N ALA A 9 -9.07 10.49 1.35
CA ALA A 9 -9.26 11.39 2.49
C ALA A 9 -9.36 10.67 3.84
N GLN A 10 -9.60 9.35 3.84
CA GLN A 10 -9.76 8.54 5.04
C GLN A 10 -8.56 7.65 5.32
N VAL A 11 -7.55 7.67 4.45
CA VAL A 11 -6.35 6.85 4.64
C VAL A 11 -5.57 7.36 5.84
N ALA A 12 -5.35 6.47 6.81
CA ALA A 12 -4.57 6.76 8.01
C ALA A 12 -4.15 5.44 8.65
N ARG A 13 -3.08 5.48 9.45
CA ARG A 13 -2.78 4.31 10.28
C ARG A 13 -3.96 4.06 11.22
N ALA A 14 -4.33 2.80 11.38
CA ALA A 14 -5.46 2.41 12.22
C ALA A 14 -5.04 2.08 13.67
N HIS A 15 -3.74 2.04 13.95
CA HIS A 15 -3.20 1.75 15.28
C HIS A 15 -1.80 2.38 15.40
N ASP A 16 -1.38 2.65 16.64
CA ASP A 16 -0.06 3.24 16.91
C ASP A 16 1.10 2.29 16.60
N ASN A 17 0.83 0.99 16.57
CA ASN A 17 1.84 -0.02 16.28
C ASN A 17 2.06 -0.13 14.78
N ALA A 18 2.74 0.85 14.21
CA ALA A 18 2.98 0.95 12.78
C ALA A 18 4.40 1.45 12.50
N GLU A 19 5.03 0.90 11.46
CA GLU A 19 6.33 1.35 10.98
C GLU A 19 6.10 2.35 9.85
N ILE A 20 6.35 3.62 10.14
CA ILE A 20 6.12 4.72 9.21
C ILE A 20 7.46 5.39 8.90
N PHE A 21 7.71 5.61 7.61
CA PHE A 21 8.89 6.28 7.10
C PHE A 21 8.50 7.45 6.21
N ASN A 22 9.46 8.30 5.91
CA ASN A 22 9.27 9.43 5.01
C ASN A 22 10.14 9.26 3.76
N GLY A 23 9.65 9.77 2.65
CA GLY A 23 10.37 9.76 1.39
C GLY A 23 10.03 10.98 0.55
N LEU A 24 10.77 11.16 -0.55
CA LEU A 24 10.50 12.21 -1.52
C LEU A 24 9.77 11.60 -2.72
N ALA A 25 8.68 12.23 -3.13
CA ALA A 25 7.89 11.76 -4.27
C ALA A 25 8.61 12.07 -5.58
N ALA A 26 8.69 11.08 -6.48
CA ALA A 26 9.21 11.26 -7.83
C ALA A 26 8.13 11.76 -8.80
N GLU A 27 6.87 11.56 -8.43
CA GLU A 27 5.70 11.92 -9.21
C GLU A 27 4.55 12.20 -8.25
N THR A 28 3.42 12.67 -8.75
CA THR A 28 2.25 12.90 -7.91
C THR A 28 1.77 11.59 -7.31
N ILE A 29 1.69 11.55 -5.98
CA ILE A 29 1.26 10.38 -5.20
C ILE A 29 -0.02 10.76 -4.45
N THR A 30 -0.97 9.84 -4.41
CA THR A 30 -2.23 9.99 -3.68
C THR A 30 -2.22 9.04 -2.48
N ALA A 31 -2.80 9.45 -1.36
CA ALA A 31 -2.92 8.61 -0.18
C ALA A 31 -3.58 7.27 -0.52
N GLY A 32 -3.06 6.18 0.00
CA GLY A 32 -3.53 4.83 -0.26
C GLY A 32 -2.87 4.13 -1.43
N GLN A 33 -1.98 4.79 -2.15
CA GLN A 33 -1.23 4.15 -3.24
C GLN A 33 0.02 3.45 -2.73
N ALA A 34 0.29 2.27 -3.26
CA ALA A 34 1.55 1.56 -3.03
C ALA A 34 2.67 2.25 -3.80
N VAL A 35 3.84 2.34 -3.17
CA VAL A 35 4.99 3.05 -3.75
C VAL A 35 6.22 2.14 -3.81
N TYR A 36 7.08 2.37 -4.80
CA TYR A 36 8.38 1.73 -4.92
C TYR A 36 9.48 2.80 -4.82
N MET A 37 10.69 2.38 -4.45
CA MET A 37 11.83 3.28 -4.40
C MET A 37 12.64 3.13 -5.68
N SER A 38 12.87 4.24 -6.38
CA SER A 38 13.69 4.26 -7.57
C SER A 38 15.18 4.23 -7.21
N SER A 39 16.02 3.93 -8.19
CA SER A 39 17.48 3.96 -8.01
C SER A 39 18.02 5.35 -7.67
N ALA A 40 17.23 6.40 -7.92
CA ALA A 40 17.60 7.77 -7.54
C ALA A 40 17.25 8.11 -6.08
N GLY A 41 16.59 7.18 -5.35
CA GLY A 41 16.22 7.38 -3.95
C GLY A 41 14.87 8.08 -3.76
N THR A 42 14.13 8.32 -4.83
CA THR A 42 12.78 8.89 -4.77
C THR A 42 11.73 7.78 -4.94
N TYR A 43 10.48 8.08 -4.59
CA TYR A 43 9.41 7.10 -4.59
C TYR A 43 8.41 7.39 -5.69
N GLY A 44 8.04 6.37 -6.45
CA GLY A 44 7.00 6.43 -7.46
C GLY A 44 5.86 5.45 -7.17
N ILE A 45 4.84 5.47 -8.02
CA ILE A 45 3.67 4.60 -7.87
C ILE A 45 4.05 3.19 -8.32
N ALA A 46 3.90 2.20 -7.42
CA ALA A 46 4.23 0.82 -7.71
C ALA A 46 3.20 0.20 -8.67
N ASP A 47 3.67 -0.70 -9.54
CA ASP A 47 2.83 -1.31 -10.57
C ASP A 47 3.31 -2.74 -10.83
N ALA A 48 2.44 -3.72 -10.63
CA ALA A 48 2.75 -5.13 -10.85
C ALA A 48 2.83 -5.49 -12.33
N ASN A 49 2.43 -4.60 -13.21
CA ASN A 49 2.45 -4.81 -14.67
C ASN A 49 3.67 -4.20 -15.34
N VAL A 50 4.55 -3.54 -14.60
CA VAL A 50 5.71 -2.85 -15.15
C VAL A 50 6.98 -3.32 -14.45
N VAL A 51 7.87 -3.97 -15.21
CA VAL A 51 9.17 -4.41 -14.69
C VAL A 51 9.97 -3.17 -14.23
N GLY A 52 10.48 -3.23 -13.00
CA GLY A 52 11.20 -2.12 -12.37
C GLY A 52 10.34 -1.29 -11.43
N LYS A 53 9.02 -1.42 -11.48
CA LYS A 53 8.10 -0.71 -10.57
C LYS A 53 7.34 -1.66 -9.64
N GLN A 54 7.64 -2.95 -9.68
CA GLN A 54 6.91 -3.95 -8.88
C GLN A 54 7.43 -4.09 -7.45
N GLN A 55 8.56 -3.49 -7.13
CA GLN A 55 9.14 -3.60 -5.78
C GLN A 55 8.41 -2.68 -4.81
N ALA A 56 7.17 -2.95 -4.45
CA ALA A 56 6.40 -2.13 -3.53
C ALA A 56 7.05 -2.13 -2.14
N ARG A 57 7.32 -0.94 -1.59
CA ARG A 57 8.03 -0.78 -0.32
C ARG A 57 7.19 -0.13 0.76
N GLY A 58 6.01 0.35 0.42
CA GLY A 58 5.10 0.93 1.39
C GLY A 58 3.81 1.41 0.75
N LEU A 59 2.93 1.91 1.59
CA LEU A 59 1.64 2.45 1.21
C LEU A 59 1.58 3.91 1.66
N ALA A 60 1.33 4.83 0.75
CA ALA A 60 1.32 6.25 1.06
C ALA A 60 0.20 6.58 2.04
N LEU A 61 0.51 7.35 3.08
CA LEU A 61 -0.46 7.81 4.07
C LEU A 61 -0.99 9.20 3.76
N GLU A 62 -0.35 9.90 2.83
CA GLU A 62 -0.74 11.26 2.42
C GLU A 62 -0.37 11.46 0.97
N GLY A 63 -0.99 12.46 0.35
CA GLY A 63 -0.67 12.85 -1.01
C GLY A 63 0.56 13.74 -1.07
N ALA A 64 1.26 13.74 -2.21
CA ALA A 64 2.40 14.61 -2.46
C ALA A 64 2.54 14.87 -3.95
N ALA A 65 2.97 16.08 -4.30
CA ALA A 65 3.43 16.38 -5.66
C ALA A 65 4.89 15.96 -5.82
N ALA A 66 5.34 15.84 -7.06
CA ALA A 66 6.75 15.52 -7.34
C ALA A 66 7.69 16.47 -6.61
N GLY A 67 8.69 15.92 -5.94
CA GLY A 67 9.67 16.67 -5.16
C GLY A 67 9.26 16.97 -3.73
N GLN A 68 8.04 16.66 -3.33
CA GLN A 68 7.57 16.86 -1.96
C GLN A 68 7.81 15.61 -1.11
N ALA A 69 8.04 15.81 0.18
CA ALA A 69 8.12 14.74 1.15
C ALA A 69 6.72 14.20 1.48
N PHE A 70 6.65 12.91 1.76
CA PHE A 70 5.41 12.26 2.20
C PHE A 70 5.73 11.13 3.16
N SER A 71 4.71 10.71 3.93
CA SER A 71 4.82 9.57 4.84
C SER A 71 4.23 8.34 4.18
N PHE A 72 4.86 7.19 4.38
CA PHE A 72 4.33 5.91 3.95
C PHE A 72 4.49 4.87 5.06
N ILE A 73 3.58 3.91 5.10
CA ILE A 73 3.62 2.82 6.06
C ILE A 73 4.25 1.59 5.41
N LYS A 74 5.26 1.03 6.07
CA LYS A 74 5.88 -0.24 5.66
C LYS A 74 5.10 -1.42 6.25
N ARG A 75 4.71 -1.33 7.52
CA ARG A 75 4.02 -2.40 8.23
C ARG A 75 3.06 -1.79 9.24
N GLY A 76 1.86 -2.34 9.29
CA GLY A 76 0.85 -1.94 10.25
C GLY A 76 -0.53 -1.82 9.64
N PRO A 77 -1.57 -1.64 10.48
CA PRO A 77 -2.93 -1.52 10.00
C PRO A 77 -3.20 -0.13 9.41
N VAL A 78 -3.89 -0.11 8.27
CA VAL A 78 -4.23 1.11 7.52
C VAL A 78 -5.72 1.13 7.25
N ALA A 79 -6.38 2.22 7.64
CA ALA A 79 -7.78 2.50 7.35
C ALA A 79 -7.93 3.22 6.00
N GLY A 80 -9.16 3.36 5.53
CA GLY A 80 -9.48 4.11 4.32
C GLY A 80 -9.80 3.24 3.11
N PHE A 81 -9.84 1.93 3.29
CA PHE A 81 -10.15 0.98 2.21
C PHE A 81 -11.53 0.37 2.41
N THR A 82 -12.26 0.18 1.30
CA THR A 82 -13.46 -0.63 1.27
C THR A 82 -13.06 -2.06 0.95
N ILE A 83 -13.33 -2.98 1.87
CA ILE A 83 -12.80 -4.34 1.82
C ILE A 83 -13.95 -5.36 1.81
N PRO A 84 -14.36 -5.86 0.65
CA PRO A 84 -15.35 -6.94 0.58
C PRO A 84 -14.73 -8.33 0.81
N GLN A 85 -13.41 -8.45 0.75
CA GLN A 85 -12.68 -9.70 0.92
C GLN A 85 -12.82 -10.21 2.36
N ALA A 86 -12.61 -11.51 2.53
CA ALA A 86 -12.70 -12.16 3.84
C ALA A 86 -11.55 -11.73 4.76
N TYR A 87 -11.75 -11.89 6.06
CA TYR A 87 -10.67 -11.72 7.02
C TYR A 87 -9.51 -12.66 6.69
N ASP A 88 -8.31 -12.19 6.91
CA ASP A 88 -7.05 -12.89 6.62
C ASP A 88 -6.78 -13.14 5.13
N ALA A 89 -7.60 -12.63 4.23
CA ALA A 89 -7.33 -12.74 2.79
C ALA A 89 -6.02 -12.04 2.44
N ARG A 90 -5.23 -12.65 1.57
CA ARG A 90 -3.98 -12.06 1.09
C ARG A 90 -4.27 -10.91 0.14
N LEU A 91 -3.45 -9.88 0.23
CA LEU A 91 -3.51 -8.73 -0.65
C LEU A 91 -2.20 -8.62 -1.43
N PHE A 92 -2.32 -8.29 -2.71
CA PHE A 92 -1.20 -8.20 -3.64
C PHE A 92 -1.19 -6.83 -4.31
N LEU A 93 -0.04 -6.46 -4.86
CA LEU A 93 0.04 -5.30 -5.74
C LEU A 93 -0.74 -5.61 -7.02
N SER A 94 -1.59 -4.67 -7.44
CA SER A 94 -2.42 -4.81 -8.64
C SER A 94 -1.65 -4.43 -9.91
N ASP A 95 -2.14 -4.89 -11.05
CA ASP A 95 -1.75 -4.38 -12.36
C ASP A 95 -2.28 -2.95 -12.62
N THR A 96 -3.21 -2.47 -11.79
CA THR A 96 -3.59 -1.06 -11.75
C THR A 96 -2.59 -0.32 -10.87
N ALA A 97 -1.90 0.66 -11.42
CA ALA A 97 -0.82 1.37 -10.72
C ALA A 97 -1.25 1.87 -9.33
N GLY A 98 -0.49 1.52 -8.32
CA GLY A 98 -0.71 1.94 -6.93
C GLY A 98 -1.80 1.20 -6.18
N ALA A 99 -2.63 0.39 -6.83
CA ALA A 99 -3.74 -0.30 -6.19
C ALA A 99 -3.31 -1.62 -5.55
N LEU A 100 -4.08 -2.06 -4.56
CA LEU A 100 -3.99 -3.38 -3.98
C LEU A 100 -5.12 -4.24 -4.51
N ALA A 101 -4.90 -5.54 -4.64
CA ALA A 101 -5.88 -6.48 -5.17
C ALA A 101 -5.90 -7.76 -4.34
N ASP A 102 -6.95 -8.56 -4.53
CA ASP A 102 -7.14 -9.83 -3.83
C ASP A 102 -6.44 -11.01 -4.52
N ALA A 103 -5.78 -10.77 -5.64
CA ALA A 103 -5.02 -11.78 -6.37
C ALA A 103 -3.76 -11.14 -6.96
N ALA A 104 -2.76 -11.98 -7.25
CA ALA A 104 -1.51 -11.50 -7.82
C ALA A 104 -1.73 -10.87 -9.19
N GLY A 105 -1.01 -9.77 -9.45
CA GLY A 105 -0.94 -9.18 -10.78
C GLY A 105 -0.03 -9.98 -11.71
N THR A 106 0.38 -9.36 -12.80
CA THR A 106 1.31 -9.97 -13.77
C THR A 106 2.61 -10.41 -13.08
N LEU A 107 3.11 -9.56 -12.17
CA LEU A 107 4.17 -9.92 -11.26
C LEU A 107 3.56 -10.11 -9.87
N SER A 108 3.92 -11.20 -9.19
CA SER A 108 3.35 -11.52 -7.88
C SER A 108 4.10 -10.79 -6.78
N VAL A 109 3.45 -9.80 -6.17
CA VAL A 109 4.02 -8.98 -5.10
C VAL A 109 3.04 -8.94 -3.93
N PRO A 110 3.22 -9.82 -2.91
CA PRO A 110 2.38 -9.77 -1.72
C PRO A 110 2.61 -8.48 -0.95
N CYS A 111 1.51 -7.84 -0.51
CA CYS A 111 1.57 -6.55 0.18
C CYS A 111 0.98 -6.59 1.59
N GLY A 112 0.20 -7.62 1.92
CA GLY A 112 -0.41 -7.71 3.24
C GLY A 112 -1.62 -8.62 3.28
N ARG A 113 -2.46 -8.39 4.29
CA ARG A 113 -3.68 -9.18 4.51
C ARG A 113 -4.80 -8.29 5.03
N VAL A 114 -6.02 -8.80 4.95
CA VAL A 114 -7.19 -8.17 5.57
C VAL A 114 -7.16 -8.49 7.06
N MET A 115 -7.21 -7.46 7.88
CA MET A 115 -7.14 -7.57 9.34
C MET A 115 -8.41 -7.03 9.98
N ALA A 116 -8.81 -7.60 11.11
CA ALA A 116 -9.90 -7.09 11.94
C ALA A 116 -9.33 -6.21 13.05
N LEU A 117 -9.93 -5.04 13.25
CA LEU A 117 -9.65 -4.24 14.44
C LEU A 117 -10.29 -4.85 15.68
N SER A 118 -9.87 -4.41 16.86
CA SER A 118 -10.35 -4.95 18.14
C SER A 118 -11.65 -4.32 18.62
N ASP A 119 -12.43 -3.72 17.71
CA ASP A 119 -13.77 -3.22 18.04
C ASP A 119 -14.81 -4.34 17.93
N SER A 120 -16.01 -4.11 18.45
CA SER A 120 -17.09 -5.09 18.40
C SER A 120 -17.59 -5.35 16.98
N ALA A 121 -17.44 -4.39 16.09
CA ALA A 121 -17.81 -4.52 14.68
C ALA A 121 -16.76 -5.30 13.90
N LYS A 122 -15.59 -5.53 14.46
CA LYS A 122 -14.47 -6.20 13.80
C LYS A 122 -14.16 -5.52 12.46
N THR A 123 -14.01 -4.21 12.51
CA THR A 123 -13.78 -3.40 11.31
C THR A 123 -12.60 -3.91 10.51
N LYS A 124 -12.82 -4.14 9.22
CA LYS A 124 -11.77 -4.60 8.31
C LYS A 124 -10.86 -3.45 7.94
N VAL A 125 -9.57 -3.67 8.08
CA VAL A 125 -8.52 -2.76 7.62
C VAL A 125 -7.47 -3.55 6.86
N VAL A 126 -6.65 -2.86 6.08
CA VAL A 126 -5.49 -3.47 5.44
C VAL A 126 -4.37 -3.59 6.46
N TYR A 127 -3.85 -4.79 6.70
CA TYR A 127 -2.59 -4.96 7.39
C TYR A 127 -1.49 -4.90 6.35
N ALA A 128 -0.81 -3.77 6.27
CA ALA A 128 0.30 -3.58 5.36
C ALA A 128 1.52 -4.35 5.88
N ASP A 129 2.18 -5.09 5.00
CA ASP A 129 3.39 -5.84 5.32
C ASP A 129 4.26 -5.89 4.07
N PHE A 130 4.92 -4.76 3.80
CA PHE A 130 5.80 -4.63 2.64
C PHE A 130 7.19 -5.14 3.00
N VAL A 131 7.68 -6.09 2.21
CA VAL A 131 8.95 -6.77 2.46
C VAL A 131 10.05 -6.05 1.70
N TRP A 132 11.05 -5.57 2.42
CA TRP A 132 12.15 -4.79 1.83
C TRP A 132 13.34 -5.66 1.41
N ALA A 133 13.52 -6.79 2.08
CA ALA A 133 14.64 -7.66 1.78
C ALA A 133 14.44 -8.52 0.53
N ASP A 134 13.20 -8.72 0.13
CA ASP A 134 12.87 -9.54 -1.03
C ASP A 134 12.87 -8.73 -2.32
N GLN A 135 13.13 -9.44 -3.41
CA GLN A 135 13.02 -8.92 -4.76
C GLN A 135 11.95 -9.70 -5.51
N PHE A 136 11.01 -8.96 -6.07
CA PHE A 136 9.87 -9.56 -6.76
C PHE A 136 9.98 -9.47 -8.28
#